data_1e13764692ee30170b0e910811ea49a7
#
_entry.id   1e13764692ee30170b0e910811ea49a7
#
_cell.length_a   1.000
_cell.length_b   1.000
_cell.length_c   1.000
_cell.angle_alpha   90.00
_cell.angle_beta   90.00
_cell.angle_gamma   90.00
#
_symmetry.space_group_name_H-M   'P 1'
#
loop_
_entity.id
_entity.type
_entity.pdbx_description
1 polymer ?
#
loop_
_entity_poly.entity_id
_entity_poly.type
_entity_poly.pdbx_seq_one_letter_code
_entity_poly.pdbx_strand_id
1 'polypeptide(L)'
;FFDVIVIGAGHAGCEAAVAAAKLKCKTLVLAANLDAVAFLACNPSIGGTAKGQIVKEIDALGGQMALIADKCTLQMRMLNKSKGAAVYSPRAQVDKNAYHTEFKKLLESTEGLRLRQGEAVGIKKITKKSQTLWEVSTAAGEKFRCVSLIVATGVYLSSRIIVGKYTKKQGPNGFAGCYRLSAELKKLGFDLRRFKTGTPVRIHRRSVDFSKTERQEGDEALPLSFLNEKANNSRVCHLTYTTPQTKELILRHKDLSLIHI
;
A
#
# COMPACT_ATOMS: atom_id res chain seq x y z
N PHE A 1 6.02 -27.00 -1.47
CA PHE A 1 4.67 -26.95 -0.93
C PHE A 1 4.63 -25.96 0.25
N PHE A 2 3.55 -25.18 0.39
CA PHE A 2 3.32 -24.19 1.43
C PHE A 2 1.91 -24.37 2.00
N ASP A 3 1.70 -23.91 3.23
CA ASP A 3 0.36 -23.84 3.80
C ASP A 3 -0.39 -22.64 3.20
N VAL A 4 0.31 -21.50 3.10
CA VAL A 4 -0.23 -20.24 2.56
C VAL A 4 0.69 -19.68 1.48
N ILE A 5 0.12 -19.26 0.35
CA ILE A 5 0.80 -18.39 -0.62
C ILE A 5 0.08 -17.06 -0.66
N VAL A 6 0.85 -15.96 -0.58
CA VAL A 6 0.38 -14.59 -0.73
C VAL A 6 0.91 -14.02 -2.03
N ILE A 7 0.03 -13.62 -2.93
CA ILE A 7 0.39 -12.95 -4.19
C ILE A 7 0.30 -11.45 -3.99
N GLY A 8 1.45 -10.79 -4.01
CA GLY A 8 1.63 -9.36 -3.81
C GLY A 8 2.13 -9.03 -2.42
N ALA A 9 3.19 -8.23 -2.36
CA ALA A 9 3.84 -7.74 -1.13
C ALA A 9 3.54 -6.25 -0.88
N GLY A 10 2.33 -5.78 -1.18
CA GLY A 10 1.80 -4.51 -0.71
C GLY A 10 1.42 -4.60 0.77
N HIS A 11 0.84 -3.54 1.35
CA HIS A 11 0.49 -3.50 2.78
C HIS A 11 -0.34 -4.71 3.22
N ALA A 12 -1.43 -5.01 2.50
CA ALA A 12 -2.30 -6.14 2.81
C ALA A 12 -1.57 -7.49 2.71
N GLY A 13 -0.70 -7.64 1.69
CA GLY A 13 0.08 -8.87 1.52
C GLY A 13 1.13 -9.06 2.60
N CYS A 14 1.81 -7.99 3.01
CA CYS A 14 2.77 -8.03 4.12
C CYS A 14 2.09 -8.42 5.44
N GLU A 15 0.98 -7.79 5.78
CA GLU A 15 0.22 -8.10 7.00
C GLU A 15 -0.29 -9.54 6.98
N ALA A 16 -0.90 -9.99 5.88
CA ALA A 16 -1.40 -11.36 5.74
C ALA A 16 -0.28 -12.40 5.86
N ALA A 17 0.88 -12.12 5.29
CA ALA A 17 2.02 -13.04 5.32
C ALA A 17 2.61 -13.17 6.72
N VAL A 18 2.82 -12.05 7.42
CA VAL A 18 3.33 -12.06 8.79
C VAL A 18 2.32 -12.72 9.74
N ALA A 19 1.02 -12.44 9.58
CA ALA A 19 -0.03 -13.07 10.37
C ALA A 19 -0.03 -14.60 10.17
N ALA A 20 0.03 -15.09 8.92
CA ALA A 20 0.10 -16.52 8.63
C ALA A 20 1.35 -17.17 9.22
N ALA A 21 2.51 -16.54 9.12
CA ALA A 21 3.76 -17.05 9.69
C ALA A 21 3.71 -17.09 11.24
N LYS A 22 3.15 -16.07 11.89
CA LYS A 22 2.91 -16.06 13.35
C LYS A 22 2.00 -17.21 13.80
N LEU A 23 1.05 -17.62 12.95
CA LEU A 23 0.21 -18.80 13.15
C LEU A 23 0.93 -20.12 12.81
N LYS A 24 2.26 -20.09 12.63
CA LYS A 24 3.10 -21.23 12.30
C LYS A 24 2.79 -21.88 10.95
N CYS A 25 2.14 -21.18 10.04
CA CYS A 25 1.95 -21.59 8.66
C CYS A 25 3.22 -21.38 7.84
N LYS A 26 3.66 -22.39 7.09
CA LYS A 26 4.73 -22.25 6.08
C LYS A 26 4.25 -21.36 4.95
N THR A 27 4.72 -20.13 4.92
CA THR A 27 4.18 -19.06 4.08
C THR A 27 5.16 -18.65 2.97
N LEU A 28 4.65 -18.48 1.74
CA LEU A 28 5.37 -17.88 0.62
C LEU A 28 4.72 -16.56 0.22
N VAL A 29 5.50 -15.52 0.09
CA VAL A 29 5.10 -14.26 -0.53
C VAL A 29 5.73 -14.16 -1.92
N LEU A 30 4.91 -13.98 -2.95
CA LEU A 30 5.36 -13.68 -4.31
C LEU A 30 5.19 -12.18 -4.57
N ALA A 31 6.31 -11.48 -4.73
CA ALA A 31 6.36 -10.09 -5.11
C ALA A 31 6.87 -9.96 -6.55
N ALA A 32 6.16 -9.23 -7.40
CA ALA A 32 6.63 -9.00 -8.78
C ALA A 32 7.98 -8.27 -8.82
N ASN A 33 8.23 -7.41 -7.81
CA ASN A 33 9.50 -6.73 -7.60
C ASN A 33 9.74 -6.56 -6.10
N LEU A 34 10.92 -6.95 -5.61
CA LEU A 34 11.30 -6.82 -4.20
C LEU A 34 11.48 -5.37 -3.74
N ASP A 35 11.77 -4.44 -4.65
CA ASP A 35 11.86 -3.01 -4.36
C ASP A 35 10.49 -2.33 -4.24
N ALA A 36 9.41 -3.09 -4.53
CA ALA A 36 8.02 -2.64 -4.38
C ALA A 36 7.34 -3.18 -3.10
N VAL A 37 8.06 -3.85 -2.20
CA VAL A 37 7.52 -4.37 -0.93
C VAL A 37 7.04 -3.20 -0.07
N ALA A 38 5.79 -3.25 0.40
CA ALA A 38 5.13 -2.20 1.19
C ALA A 38 5.34 -0.78 0.64
N PHE A 39 5.50 -0.66 -0.68
CA PHE A 39 5.82 0.59 -1.32
C PHE A 39 4.62 1.54 -1.33
N LEU A 40 4.80 2.75 -0.81
CA LEU A 40 3.78 3.78 -0.74
C LEU A 40 3.58 4.44 -2.11
N ALA A 41 2.82 3.78 -2.97
CA ALA A 41 2.66 4.17 -4.38
C ALA A 41 1.95 5.52 -4.57
N CYS A 42 1.06 5.89 -3.65
CA CYS A 42 0.27 7.13 -3.71
C CYS A 42 0.95 8.25 -2.92
N ASN A 43 0.87 8.19 -1.60
CA ASN A 43 1.40 9.19 -0.67
C ASN A 43 2.33 8.54 0.34
N PRO A 44 3.37 9.25 0.81
CA PRO A 44 4.25 8.75 1.88
C PRO A 44 3.58 8.92 3.25
N SER A 45 2.38 8.37 3.41
CA SER A 45 1.61 8.51 4.64
C SER A 45 0.80 7.26 4.97
N ILE A 46 0.68 6.99 6.26
CA ILE A 46 -0.14 5.91 6.82
C ILE A 46 -1.24 6.53 7.69
N GLY A 47 -2.44 5.96 7.60
CA GLY A 47 -3.61 6.49 8.30
C GLY A 47 -4.30 7.61 7.52
N GLY A 48 -4.88 8.56 8.25
CA GLY A 48 -5.74 9.62 7.72
C GLY A 48 -7.22 9.29 7.83
N THR A 49 -8.08 10.17 7.27
CA THR A 49 -9.53 10.05 7.35
C THR A 49 -10.01 8.67 6.87
N ALA A 50 -10.81 8.01 7.68
CA ALA A 50 -11.33 6.64 7.49
C ALA A 50 -10.28 5.54 7.34
N LYS A 51 -9.01 5.84 7.60
CA LYS A 51 -7.89 4.88 7.49
C LYS A 51 -7.13 4.72 8.81
N GLY A 52 -6.96 5.79 9.57
CA GLY A 52 -6.25 5.75 10.84
C GLY A 52 -6.88 4.80 11.86
N GLN A 53 -8.20 4.70 11.88
CA GLN A 53 -8.95 3.76 12.71
C GLN A 53 -8.63 2.32 12.32
N ILE A 54 -8.66 2.00 11.03
CA ILE A 54 -8.34 0.65 10.53
C ILE A 54 -6.89 0.27 10.85
N VAL A 55 -5.95 1.21 10.75
CA VAL A 55 -4.55 0.95 11.13
C VAL A 55 -4.45 0.57 12.60
N LYS A 56 -5.19 1.26 13.49
CA LYS A 56 -5.23 0.92 14.91
C LYS A 56 -5.91 -0.43 15.19
N GLU A 57 -6.95 -0.78 14.46
CA GLU A 57 -7.60 -2.10 14.55
C GLU A 57 -6.63 -3.22 14.15
N ILE A 58 -5.89 -3.04 13.06
CA ILE A 58 -4.86 -3.98 12.61
C ILE A 58 -3.76 -4.12 13.68
N ASP A 59 -3.31 -3.02 14.27
CA ASP A 59 -2.31 -3.00 15.32
C ASP A 59 -2.79 -3.77 16.58
N ALA A 60 -4.04 -3.56 17.00
CA ALA A 60 -4.64 -4.27 18.12
C ALA A 60 -4.72 -5.79 17.90
N LEU A 61 -4.78 -6.23 16.64
CA LEU A 61 -4.72 -7.65 16.26
C LEU A 61 -3.27 -8.17 16.09
N GLY A 62 -2.25 -7.38 16.43
CA GLY A 62 -0.84 -7.75 16.32
C GLY A 62 -0.20 -7.50 14.96
N GLY A 63 -0.81 -6.62 14.13
CA GLY A 63 -0.27 -6.18 12.84
C GLY A 63 1.02 -5.38 12.98
N GLN A 64 1.68 -5.14 11.88
CA GLN A 64 3.01 -4.53 11.85
C GLN A 64 3.02 -3.13 11.24
N MET A 65 1.97 -2.78 10.51
CA MET A 65 1.89 -1.52 9.77
C MET A 65 2.08 -0.31 10.67
N ALA A 66 1.39 -0.28 11.83
CA ALA A 66 1.47 0.85 12.76
C ALA A 66 2.86 0.96 13.39
N LEU A 67 3.43 -0.15 13.86
CA LEU A 67 4.78 -0.21 14.45
C LEU A 67 5.85 0.31 13.49
N ILE A 68 5.82 -0.17 12.25
CA ILE A 68 6.80 0.25 11.24
C ILE A 68 6.54 1.70 10.81
N ALA A 69 5.27 2.12 10.72
CA ALA A 69 4.94 3.51 10.40
C ALA A 69 5.48 4.47 11.46
N ASP A 70 5.27 4.18 12.75
CA ASP A 70 5.78 5.01 13.83
C ASP A 70 7.31 5.13 13.81
N LYS A 71 7.99 4.01 13.56
CA LYS A 71 9.46 3.97 13.45
C LYS A 71 9.99 4.87 12.30
N CYS A 72 9.22 4.98 11.21
CA CYS A 72 9.58 5.75 10.02
C CYS A 72 8.89 7.12 9.94
N THR A 73 8.16 7.53 10.98
CA THR A 73 7.37 8.76 10.99
C THR A 73 8.27 9.99 10.98
N LEU A 74 7.94 10.91 10.09
CA LEU A 74 8.54 12.24 9.99
C LEU A 74 7.65 13.31 10.63
N GLN A 75 6.32 13.14 10.55
CA GLN A 75 5.33 14.02 11.17
C GLN A 75 4.05 13.24 11.47
N MET A 76 3.53 13.41 12.68
CA MET A 76 2.23 12.89 13.11
C MET A 76 1.19 14.02 13.18
N ARG A 77 0.00 13.76 12.67
CA ARG A 77 -1.14 14.68 12.75
C ARG A 77 -2.42 13.94 13.12
N MET A 78 -3.22 14.55 14.01
CA MET A 78 -4.61 14.14 14.22
C MET A 78 -5.52 14.96 13.31
N LEU A 79 -6.12 14.34 12.31
CA LEU A 79 -7.05 14.99 11.40
C LEU A 79 -8.46 15.06 12.01
N ASN A 80 -9.27 15.99 11.49
CA ASN A 80 -10.69 16.16 11.85
C ASN A 80 -10.95 16.58 13.31
N LYS A 81 -9.99 17.18 14.01
CA LYS A 81 -10.17 17.65 15.40
C LYS A 81 -11.38 18.57 15.57
N SER A 82 -11.72 19.37 14.56
CA SER A 82 -12.89 20.27 14.58
C SER A 82 -14.24 19.58 14.32
N LYS A 83 -14.23 18.27 14.00
CA LYS A 83 -15.44 17.52 13.62
C LYS A 83 -15.95 16.59 14.71
N GLY A 84 -15.27 16.54 15.85
CA GLY A 84 -15.62 15.69 16.98
C GLY A 84 -14.82 14.39 17.05
N ALA A 85 -14.77 13.79 18.23
CA ALA A 85 -13.89 12.66 18.56
C ALA A 85 -14.16 11.39 17.71
N ALA A 86 -15.41 11.17 17.32
CA ALA A 86 -15.82 10.00 16.52
C ALA A 86 -15.11 9.91 15.15
N VAL A 87 -14.63 11.04 14.62
CA VAL A 87 -13.94 11.10 13.32
C VAL A 87 -12.47 11.50 13.42
N TYR A 88 -11.91 11.52 14.62
CA TYR A 88 -10.48 11.74 14.82
C TYR A 88 -9.70 10.67 14.07
N SER A 89 -8.79 11.11 13.23
CA SER A 89 -8.09 10.23 12.29
C SER A 89 -6.59 10.50 12.34
N PRO A 90 -5.81 9.66 13.04
CA PRO A 90 -4.36 9.82 13.08
C PRO A 90 -3.76 9.58 11.69
N ARG A 91 -2.78 10.40 11.33
CA ARG A 91 -2.02 10.28 10.08
C ARG A 91 -0.54 10.52 10.34
N ALA A 92 0.28 9.53 9.99
CA ALA A 92 1.73 9.64 9.96
C ALA A 92 2.19 9.96 8.54
N GLN A 93 2.97 11.02 8.37
CA GLN A 93 3.85 11.19 7.21
C GLN A 93 5.13 10.41 7.49
N VAL A 94 5.50 9.53 6.58
CA VAL A 94 6.61 8.59 6.80
C VAL A 94 7.71 8.77 5.77
N ASP A 95 8.93 8.41 6.14
CA ASP A 95 9.98 8.19 5.15
C ASP A 95 9.66 6.92 4.35
N LYS A 96 9.37 7.12 3.07
CA LYS A 96 8.93 6.07 2.16
C LYS A 96 9.97 4.96 1.98
N ASN A 97 11.24 5.32 1.93
CA ASN A 97 12.32 4.37 1.72
C ASN A 97 12.61 3.59 3.00
N ALA A 98 12.63 4.28 4.14
CA ALA A 98 12.77 3.63 5.44
C ALA A 98 11.61 2.64 5.68
N TYR A 99 10.38 3.04 5.40
CA TYR A 99 9.19 2.19 5.57
C TYR A 99 9.26 0.92 4.71
N HIS A 100 9.60 1.05 3.43
CA HIS A 100 9.85 -0.09 2.54
C HIS A 100 10.95 -1.01 3.09
N THR A 101 12.08 -0.43 3.49
CA THR A 101 13.25 -1.18 3.99
C THR A 101 12.91 -1.97 5.26
N GLU A 102 12.20 -1.36 6.20
CA GLU A 102 11.80 -2.01 7.45
C GLU A 102 10.80 -3.14 7.22
N PHE A 103 9.82 -2.96 6.33
CA PHE A 103 8.91 -4.05 5.96
C PHE A 103 9.63 -5.21 5.25
N LYS A 104 10.54 -4.90 4.34
CA LYS A 104 11.32 -5.92 3.63
C LYS A 104 12.17 -6.73 4.63
N LYS A 105 12.87 -6.07 5.53
CA LYS A 105 13.62 -6.72 6.62
C LYS A 105 12.73 -7.61 7.47
N LEU A 106 11.55 -7.12 7.85
CA LEU A 106 10.59 -7.91 8.63
C LEU A 106 10.19 -9.19 7.89
N LEU A 107 9.82 -9.10 6.60
CA LEU A 107 9.43 -10.29 5.84
C LEU A 107 10.59 -11.29 5.69
N GLU A 108 11.81 -10.80 5.48
CA GLU A 108 13.02 -11.63 5.31
C GLU A 108 13.45 -12.30 6.62
N SER A 109 13.20 -11.66 7.77
CA SER A 109 13.59 -12.18 9.10
C SER A 109 12.49 -12.99 9.80
N THR A 110 11.25 -13.01 9.27
CA THR A 110 10.14 -13.74 9.89
C THR A 110 10.29 -15.24 9.67
N GLU A 111 10.39 -15.99 10.76
CA GLU A 111 10.48 -17.46 10.72
C GLU A 111 9.23 -18.07 10.03
N GLY A 112 9.44 -19.08 9.18
CA GLY A 112 8.36 -19.75 8.44
C GLY A 112 7.87 -18.98 7.22
N LEU A 113 8.34 -17.73 6.99
CA LEU A 113 8.00 -16.90 5.85
C LEU A 113 9.14 -16.90 4.82
N ARG A 114 8.79 -17.07 3.55
CA ARG A 114 9.71 -16.95 2.42
C ARG A 114 9.25 -15.83 1.50
N LEU A 115 10.04 -14.80 1.37
CA LEU A 115 9.84 -13.74 0.38
C LEU A 115 10.57 -14.13 -0.92
N ARG A 116 9.86 -14.10 -2.06
CA ARG A 116 10.42 -14.42 -3.36
C ARG A 116 9.96 -13.43 -4.43
N GLN A 117 10.91 -13.01 -5.26
CA GLN A 117 10.55 -12.26 -6.46
C GLN A 117 9.97 -13.20 -7.52
N GLY A 118 8.82 -12.84 -8.08
CA GLY A 118 8.16 -13.57 -9.16
C GLY A 118 6.80 -12.95 -9.48
N GLU A 119 6.55 -12.71 -10.78
CA GLU A 119 5.22 -12.31 -11.24
C GLU A 119 4.32 -13.55 -11.30
N ALA A 120 3.29 -13.59 -10.46
CA ALA A 120 2.25 -14.60 -10.56
C ALA A 120 1.39 -14.34 -11.80
N VAL A 121 1.30 -15.33 -12.69
CA VAL A 121 0.59 -15.21 -13.98
C VAL A 121 -0.51 -16.24 -14.15
N GLY A 122 -0.57 -17.26 -13.31
CA GLY A 122 -1.59 -18.30 -13.37
C GLY A 122 -1.97 -18.80 -11.99
N ILE A 123 -3.26 -19.09 -11.82
CA ILE A 123 -3.84 -19.71 -10.62
C ILE A 123 -4.70 -20.88 -11.07
N LYS A 124 -4.46 -22.05 -10.51
CA LYS A 124 -5.23 -23.26 -10.81
C LYS A 124 -5.66 -23.97 -9.53
N LYS A 125 -6.93 -24.30 -9.45
CA LYS A 125 -7.47 -25.19 -8.43
C LYS A 125 -7.12 -26.64 -8.78
N ILE A 126 -6.58 -27.39 -7.82
CA ILE A 126 -6.21 -28.80 -7.98
C ILE A 126 -6.91 -29.60 -6.90
N THR A 127 -7.58 -30.68 -7.26
CA THR A 127 -8.12 -31.63 -6.29
C THR A 127 -7.21 -32.85 -6.21
N LYS A 128 -6.69 -33.16 -5.02
CA LYS A 128 -5.85 -34.32 -4.75
C LYS A 128 -6.33 -35.00 -3.47
N LYS A 129 -6.69 -36.28 -3.57
CA LYS A 129 -7.18 -37.08 -2.41
C LYS A 129 -8.25 -36.34 -1.61
N SER A 130 -9.27 -35.80 -2.27
CA SER A 130 -10.39 -35.06 -1.68
C SER A 130 -10.02 -33.69 -1.06
N GLN A 131 -8.75 -33.28 -1.12
CA GLN A 131 -8.29 -31.96 -0.67
C GLN A 131 -8.17 -31.01 -1.84
N THR A 132 -8.72 -29.80 -1.67
CA THR A 132 -8.51 -28.70 -2.62
C THR A 132 -7.18 -28.01 -2.34
N LEU A 133 -6.34 -27.91 -3.36
CA LEU A 133 -5.08 -27.20 -3.35
C LEU A 133 -5.08 -26.14 -4.44
N TRP A 134 -4.22 -25.16 -4.28
CA TRP A 134 -3.96 -24.13 -5.28
C TRP A 134 -2.56 -24.28 -5.87
N GLU A 135 -2.44 -24.18 -7.18
CA GLU A 135 -1.16 -24.08 -7.88
C GLU A 135 -1.05 -22.67 -8.46
N VAL A 136 0.02 -21.98 -8.10
CA VAL A 136 0.39 -20.66 -8.62
C VAL A 136 1.57 -20.82 -9.55
N SER A 137 1.46 -20.34 -10.79
CA SER A 137 2.56 -20.30 -11.75
C SER A 137 3.09 -18.87 -11.92
N THR A 138 4.41 -18.77 -12.05
CA THR A 138 5.10 -17.48 -12.30
C THR A 138 5.41 -17.30 -13.78
N ALA A 139 5.71 -16.06 -14.18
CA ALA A 139 6.15 -15.74 -15.54
C ALA A 139 7.44 -16.47 -15.94
N ALA A 140 8.30 -16.80 -14.96
CA ALA A 140 9.53 -17.57 -15.15
C ALA A 140 9.28 -19.10 -15.28
N GLY A 141 8.03 -19.56 -15.26
CA GLY A 141 7.66 -20.97 -15.40
C GLY A 141 7.68 -21.78 -14.11
N GLU A 142 7.99 -21.17 -12.97
CA GLU A 142 7.96 -21.86 -11.68
C GLU A 142 6.51 -22.15 -11.25
N LYS A 143 6.33 -23.22 -10.49
CA LYS A 143 5.04 -23.63 -9.95
C LYS A 143 5.15 -23.86 -8.44
N PHE A 144 4.27 -23.23 -7.70
CA PHE A 144 4.15 -23.36 -6.24
C PHE A 144 2.76 -23.86 -5.89
N ARG A 145 2.67 -24.72 -4.86
CA ARG A 145 1.39 -25.27 -4.40
C ARG A 145 1.16 -24.90 -2.94
N CYS A 146 -0.11 -24.64 -2.60
CA CYS A 146 -0.52 -24.36 -1.24
C CYS A 146 -1.92 -24.87 -0.93
N VAL A 147 -2.24 -24.89 0.36
CA VAL A 147 -3.58 -25.15 0.87
C VAL A 147 -4.46 -23.91 0.70
N SER A 148 -3.93 -22.76 1.12
CA SER A 148 -4.66 -21.47 1.07
C SER A 148 -3.93 -20.44 0.22
N LEU A 149 -4.69 -19.70 -0.58
CA LEU A 149 -4.16 -18.67 -1.46
C LEU A 149 -4.76 -17.32 -1.13
N ILE A 150 -3.91 -16.33 -0.88
CA ILE A 150 -4.29 -14.93 -0.64
C ILE A 150 -3.84 -14.08 -1.83
N VAL A 151 -4.78 -13.34 -2.44
CA VAL A 151 -4.49 -12.46 -3.57
C VAL A 151 -4.55 -11.01 -3.10
N ALA A 152 -3.39 -10.35 -3.03
CA ALA A 152 -3.20 -8.99 -2.52
C ALA A 152 -2.44 -8.11 -3.52
N THR A 153 -2.84 -8.13 -4.78
CA THR A 153 -2.11 -7.53 -5.91
C THR A 153 -2.13 -6.00 -5.95
N GLY A 154 -3.05 -5.37 -5.22
CA GLY A 154 -3.11 -3.91 -5.07
C GLY A 154 -3.18 -3.17 -6.40
N VAL A 155 -2.36 -2.12 -6.51
CA VAL A 155 -2.37 -1.19 -7.66
C VAL A 155 -1.56 -1.66 -8.87
N TYR A 156 -1.01 -2.87 -8.85
CA TYR A 156 -0.20 -3.42 -9.95
C TYR A 156 -1.01 -4.30 -10.92
N LEU A 157 -2.19 -4.80 -10.51
CA LEU A 157 -3.03 -5.68 -11.32
C LEU A 157 -3.64 -4.90 -12.50
N SER A 158 -3.25 -5.23 -13.72
CA SER A 158 -3.68 -4.59 -14.96
C SER A 158 -3.63 -3.06 -14.88
N SER A 159 -2.57 -2.55 -14.27
CA SER A 159 -2.40 -1.13 -13.96
C SER A 159 -2.08 -0.28 -15.19
N ARG A 160 -2.46 0.99 -15.11
CA ARG A 160 -2.01 2.02 -16.03
C ARG A 160 -1.79 3.33 -15.28
N ILE A 161 -0.81 4.10 -15.75
CA ILE A 161 -0.51 5.44 -15.25
C ILE A 161 -1.16 6.45 -16.19
N ILE A 162 -1.75 7.49 -15.60
CA ILE A 162 -2.37 8.59 -16.31
C ILE A 162 -1.82 9.89 -15.73
N VAL A 163 -1.29 10.76 -16.59
CA VAL A 163 -0.80 12.10 -16.25
C VAL A 163 -1.31 13.07 -17.30
N GLY A 164 -2.39 13.78 -17.01
CA GLY A 164 -3.12 14.55 -18.01
C GLY A 164 -3.56 13.66 -19.18
N LYS A 165 -3.13 13.98 -20.38
CA LYS A 165 -3.43 13.21 -21.61
C LYS A 165 -2.51 12.00 -21.81
N TYR A 166 -1.40 11.91 -21.06
CA TYR A 166 -0.48 10.78 -21.17
C TYR A 166 -1.01 9.57 -20.46
N THR A 167 -1.06 8.43 -21.15
CA THR A 167 -1.49 7.14 -20.59
C THR A 167 -0.52 6.04 -20.98
N LYS A 168 -0.09 5.24 -20.01
CA LYS A 168 0.82 4.11 -20.24
C LYS A 168 0.40 2.89 -19.41
N LYS A 169 0.42 1.70 -20.01
CA LYS A 169 0.30 0.42 -19.31
C LYS A 169 1.57 0.19 -18.49
N GLN A 170 1.52 0.51 -17.21
CA GLN A 170 2.66 0.44 -16.29
C GLN A 170 2.16 0.49 -14.84
N GLY A 171 2.92 -0.06 -13.91
CA GLY A 171 2.72 0.12 -12.49
C GLY A 171 3.25 1.47 -11.99
N PRO A 172 2.96 1.81 -10.72
CA PRO A 172 3.47 3.05 -10.10
C PRO A 172 5.00 3.12 -10.11
N ASN A 173 5.54 4.32 -10.12
CA ASN A 173 6.97 4.63 -9.99
C ASN A 173 7.90 3.93 -11.00
N GLY A 174 7.41 3.64 -12.19
CA GLY A 174 8.22 2.99 -13.22
C GLY A 174 8.27 1.46 -13.14
N PHE A 175 7.71 0.85 -12.09
CA PHE A 175 7.61 -0.60 -11.99
C PHE A 175 6.68 -1.21 -13.04
N ALA A 176 6.88 -2.47 -13.39
CA ALA A 176 6.00 -3.18 -14.32
C ALA A 176 4.61 -3.40 -13.70
N GLY A 177 3.58 -3.41 -14.53
CA GLY A 177 2.25 -3.86 -14.14
C GLY A 177 2.09 -5.36 -14.42
N CYS A 178 1.21 -6.04 -13.66
CA CYS A 178 0.90 -7.47 -13.80
C CYS A 178 -0.40 -7.62 -14.59
N TYR A 179 -0.33 -8.12 -15.82
CA TYR A 179 -1.50 -8.12 -16.74
C TYR A 179 -2.14 -9.48 -16.93
N ARG A 180 -1.39 -10.58 -16.79
CA ARG A 180 -1.88 -11.93 -17.06
C ARG A 180 -2.81 -12.46 -15.97
N LEU A 181 -2.52 -12.16 -14.71
CA LEU A 181 -3.26 -12.69 -13.57
C LEU A 181 -4.73 -12.24 -13.53
N SER A 182 -5.05 -11.05 -14.05
CA SER A 182 -6.43 -10.56 -14.10
C SER A 182 -7.35 -11.44 -14.97
N ALA A 183 -6.81 -12.02 -16.05
CA ALA A 183 -7.57 -12.96 -16.88
C ALA A 183 -7.87 -14.26 -16.12
N GLU A 184 -6.91 -14.75 -15.34
CA GLU A 184 -7.10 -15.95 -14.52
C GLU A 184 -8.13 -15.75 -13.41
N LEU A 185 -8.10 -14.59 -12.75
CA LEU A 185 -9.10 -14.23 -11.74
C LEU A 185 -10.52 -14.17 -12.34
N LYS A 186 -10.68 -13.59 -13.54
CA LYS A 186 -11.96 -13.59 -14.24
C LYS A 186 -12.44 -15.00 -14.57
N LYS A 187 -11.57 -15.90 -15.02
CA LYS A 187 -11.90 -17.33 -15.26
C LYS A 187 -12.38 -18.04 -13.98
N LEU A 188 -11.88 -17.63 -12.82
CA LEU A 188 -12.31 -18.14 -11.53
C LEU A 188 -13.63 -17.51 -11.03
N GLY A 189 -14.27 -16.62 -11.83
CA GLY A 189 -15.56 -16.00 -11.53
C GLY A 189 -15.50 -14.67 -10.76
N PHE A 190 -14.31 -14.07 -10.59
CA PHE A 190 -14.20 -12.77 -9.92
C PHE A 190 -14.65 -11.63 -10.84
N ASP A 191 -15.59 -10.79 -10.37
CA ASP A 191 -15.92 -9.51 -11.00
C ASP A 191 -14.82 -8.49 -10.70
N LEU A 192 -14.03 -8.14 -11.69
CA LEU A 192 -12.93 -7.19 -11.55
C LEU A 192 -13.37 -5.81 -12.02
N ARG A 193 -13.33 -4.84 -11.10
CA ARG A 193 -13.62 -3.44 -11.36
C ARG A 193 -12.37 -2.60 -11.30
N ARG A 194 -12.38 -1.47 -12.01
CA ARG A 194 -11.27 -0.54 -12.02
C ARG A 194 -11.43 0.51 -10.92
N PHE A 195 -10.36 0.70 -10.16
CA PHE A 195 -10.26 1.78 -9.19
C PHE A 195 -9.10 2.69 -9.55
N LYS A 196 -9.21 3.95 -9.16
CA LYS A 196 -8.11 4.91 -9.27
C LYS A 196 -7.51 5.21 -7.90
N THR A 197 -6.22 5.54 -7.87
CA THR A 197 -5.59 6.24 -6.75
C THR A 197 -4.93 7.49 -7.29
N GLY A 198 -4.98 8.59 -6.53
CA GLY A 198 -4.34 9.86 -6.90
C GLY A 198 -2.99 9.99 -6.23
N THR A 199 -1.99 10.42 -6.99
CA THR A 199 -0.67 10.77 -6.46
C THR A 199 -0.51 12.28 -6.58
N PRO A 200 -0.11 13.00 -5.50
CA PRO A 200 0.13 14.43 -5.58
C PRO A 200 1.32 14.72 -6.50
N VAL A 201 1.29 15.89 -7.12
CA VAL A 201 2.39 16.36 -7.95
C VAL A 201 3.66 16.48 -7.08
N ARG A 202 4.80 16.04 -7.65
CA ARG A 202 6.12 16.21 -7.05
C ARG A 202 6.75 17.46 -7.61
N ILE A 203 7.10 18.39 -6.73
CA ILE A 203 7.75 19.65 -7.10
C ILE A 203 9.16 19.69 -6.54
N HIS A 204 10.03 20.42 -7.20
CA HIS A 204 11.39 20.60 -6.72
C HIS A 204 11.41 21.58 -5.54
N ARG A 205 12.04 21.23 -4.42
CA ARG A 205 12.04 22.05 -3.20
C ARG A 205 12.50 23.50 -3.45
N ARG A 206 13.48 23.71 -4.35
CA ARG A 206 14.00 25.05 -4.68
C ARG A 206 12.99 25.93 -5.44
N SER A 207 11.91 25.34 -6.00
CA SER A 207 10.85 26.09 -6.68
C SER A 207 9.72 26.53 -5.73
N VAL A 208 9.80 26.16 -4.45
CA VAL A 208 8.80 26.52 -3.45
C VAL A 208 9.19 27.83 -2.79
N ASP A 209 8.30 28.82 -2.88
CA ASP A 209 8.41 30.05 -2.12
C ASP A 209 7.79 29.82 -0.72
N PHE A 210 8.62 29.46 0.24
CA PHE A 210 8.17 29.16 1.60
C PHE A 210 7.62 30.40 2.33
N SER A 211 7.94 31.62 1.90
CA SER A 211 7.38 32.84 2.49
C SER A 211 5.87 32.97 2.26
N LYS A 212 5.34 32.30 1.23
CA LYS A 212 3.90 32.25 0.87
C LYS A 212 3.17 31.04 1.43
N THR A 213 3.79 30.31 2.34
CA THR A 213 3.22 29.11 2.94
C THR A 213 3.13 29.26 4.45
N GLU A 214 2.16 28.61 5.05
CA GLU A 214 2.01 28.55 6.49
C GLU A 214 2.72 27.29 7.02
N ARG A 215 3.63 27.47 7.97
CA ARG A 215 4.33 26.35 8.61
C ARG A 215 3.35 25.54 9.48
N GLN A 216 3.32 24.23 9.28
CA GLN A 216 2.47 23.33 10.02
C GLN A 216 3.33 22.30 10.77
N GLU A 217 3.35 22.45 12.10
CA GLU A 217 4.01 21.50 13.00
C GLU A 217 3.24 20.18 13.09
N GLY A 218 3.92 19.14 13.55
CA GLY A 218 3.26 17.91 13.97
C GLY A 218 2.47 18.13 15.27
N ASP A 219 1.47 17.28 15.48
CA ASP A 219 0.76 17.26 16.76
C ASP A 219 1.56 16.44 17.79
N GLU A 220 1.44 16.77 19.06
CA GLU A 220 1.78 15.86 20.17
C GLU A 220 0.74 14.74 20.24
N ALA A 221 0.53 14.08 19.12
CA ALA A 221 -0.46 13.04 18.99
C ALA A 221 0.12 11.70 19.44
N LEU A 222 -0.77 10.84 19.93
CA LEU A 222 -0.43 9.44 20.19
C LEU A 222 0.05 8.76 18.90
N PRO A 223 1.04 7.86 18.98
CA PRO A 223 1.53 7.09 17.85
C PRO A 223 0.42 6.22 17.24
N LEU A 224 0.67 5.67 16.06
CA LEU A 224 -0.29 4.75 15.41
C LEU A 224 -0.39 3.43 16.17
N SER A 225 0.73 2.90 16.67
CA SER A 225 0.74 1.66 17.44
C SER A 225 0.42 1.93 18.92
N PHE A 226 -0.35 1.01 19.52
CA PHE A 226 -0.59 0.98 20.98
C PHE A 226 0.65 0.58 21.79
N LEU A 227 1.67 0.00 21.13
CA LEU A 227 2.90 -0.44 21.78
C LEU A 227 3.96 0.66 21.89
N ASN A 228 3.73 1.81 21.28
CA ASN A 228 4.64 2.95 21.31
C ASN A 228 4.06 4.07 22.20
N GLU A 229 4.94 4.80 22.89
CA GLU A 229 4.52 5.89 23.78
C GLU A 229 4.49 7.26 23.07
N LYS A 230 5.38 7.47 22.11
CA LYS A 230 5.58 8.76 21.44
C LYS A 230 5.66 8.62 19.94
N ALA A 231 5.12 9.62 19.23
CA ALA A 231 5.30 9.80 17.80
C ALA A 231 6.50 10.71 17.51
N ASN A 232 7.21 10.45 16.42
CA ASN A 232 8.30 11.29 15.95
C ASN A 232 7.75 12.46 15.11
N ASN A 233 8.24 13.69 15.37
CA ASN A 233 7.92 14.91 14.63
C ASN A 233 9.21 15.64 14.22
N SER A 234 10.05 14.98 13.40
CA SER A 234 11.35 15.50 12.96
C SER A 234 11.26 16.46 11.76
N ARG A 235 10.09 16.56 11.14
CA ARG A 235 9.87 17.39 9.95
C ARG A 235 8.56 18.17 10.07
N VAL A 236 8.52 19.33 9.42
CA VAL A 236 7.32 20.17 9.30
C VAL A 236 6.74 20.06 7.89
N CYS A 237 5.43 20.21 7.78
CA CYS A 237 4.73 20.43 6.52
C CYS A 237 4.49 21.93 6.30
N HIS A 238 4.09 22.27 5.10
CA HIS A 238 3.72 23.64 4.73
C HIS A 238 2.33 23.64 4.10
N LEU A 239 1.45 24.50 4.58
CA LEU A 239 0.12 24.70 4.04
C LEU A 239 0.15 25.75 2.95
N THR A 240 -0.61 25.50 1.90
CA THR A 240 -0.98 26.48 0.89
C THR A 240 -2.47 26.33 0.60
N TYR A 241 -3.07 27.34 0.01
CA TYR A 241 -4.51 27.40 -0.20
C TYR A 241 -4.84 27.46 -1.69
N THR A 242 -5.97 26.88 -2.06
CA THR A 242 -6.52 27.03 -3.39
C THR A 242 -7.09 28.45 -3.57
N THR A 243 -6.99 28.98 -4.77
CA THR A 243 -7.47 30.32 -5.14
C THR A 243 -8.61 30.22 -6.15
N PRO A 244 -9.33 31.33 -6.46
CA PRO A 244 -10.30 31.36 -7.56
C PRO A 244 -9.69 30.88 -8.89
N GLN A 245 -8.45 31.26 -9.20
CA GLN A 245 -7.74 30.81 -10.40
C GLN A 245 -7.51 29.29 -10.40
N THR A 246 -7.22 28.69 -9.22
CA THR A 246 -7.12 27.24 -9.07
C THR A 246 -8.47 26.56 -9.43
N LYS A 247 -9.59 27.13 -8.96
CA LYS A 247 -10.94 26.64 -9.28
C LYS A 247 -11.20 26.70 -10.79
N GLU A 248 -10.92 27.82 -11.44
CA GLU A 248 -11.10 28.00 -12.87
C GLU A 248 -10.29 26.98 -13.69
N LEU A 249 -9.02 26.79 -13.30
CA LEU A 249 -8.15 25.80 -13.93
C LEU A 249 -8.74 24.38 -13.85
N ILE A 250 -9.20 23.97 -12.68
CA ILE A 250 -9.82 22.66 -12.46
C ILE A 250 -11.09 22.52 -13.31
N LEU A 251 -11.95 23.54 -13.33
CA LEU A 251 -13.18 23.52 -14.10
C LEU A 251 -12.93 23.43 -15.61
N ARG A 252 -11.88 24.08 -16.10
CA ARG A 252 -11.48 24.08 -17.51
C ARG A 252 -10.99 22.69 -17.96
N HIS A 253 -10.46 21.90 -17.05
CA HIS A 253 -9.84 20.58 -17.31
C HIS A 253 -10.55 19.41 -16.64
N LYS A 254 -11.86 19.51 -16.45
CA LYS A 254 -12.67 18.43 -15.85
C LYS A 254 -12.60 17.12 -16.61
N ASP A 255 -12.43 17.19 -17.92
CA ASP A 255 -12.27 16.06 -18.83
C ASP A 255 -11.04 15.19 -18.53
N LEU A 256 -10.02 15.78 -17.89
CA LEU A 256 -8.81 15.07 -17.44
C LEU A 256 -8.95 14.44 -16.05
N SER A 257 -10.06 14.68 -15.35
CA SER A 257 -10.28 14.15 -14.01
C SER A 257 -10.56 12.64 -14.05
N LEU A 258 -9.90 11.91 -13.15
CA LEU A 258 -10.10 10.46 -12.99
C LEU A 258 -11.23 10.11 -12.00
N ILE A 259 -12.03 11.09 -11.57
CA ILE A 259 -13.06 10.88 -10.55
C ILE A 259 -14.19 9.95 -11.04
N HIS A 260 -14.37 9.85 -12.35
CA HIS A 260 -15.44 9.06 -12.98
C HIS A 260 -14.98 7.69 -13.51
N ILE A 261 -13.80 7.24 -13.13
CA ILE A 261 -13.30 5.91 -13.52
C ILE A 261 -13.96 4.81 -12.69
#